data_7e4a4ec677bc29694861c4a28656a42e
#
_entry.id   7e4a4ec677bc29694861c4a28656a42e
#
_cell.length_a   1.000
_cell.length_b   1.000
_cell.length_c   1.000
_cell.angle_alpha   90.00
_cell.angle_beta   90.00
_cell.angle_gamma   90.00
#
_symmetry.space_group_name_H-M   'P 1'
#
loop_
_entity.id
_entity.type
_entity.pdbx_description
1 polymer ?
#
loop_
_entity_poly.entity_id
_entity_poly.type
_entity_poly.pdbx_seq_one_letter_code
_entity_poly.pdbx_strand_id
1 'polypeptide(L)'
;MKKILSIALLGLLMACSPGIHPEYTANLETAKKILELQGSEADNEAQLAMFHEDVQWQPAFHGSEPVGKEAVSAYLKSWQDAMEDVVYTPVNWLPGVLAETGLSDGSVRTYGKWTGVHSASGKSWEIVSYHTWDFKDGKVISGGDYMDAGGLLNSLKEVVVDTAE
;
A
#
# COMPACT_ATOMS: atom_id res chain seq x y z
N MET A 1 22.14 32.78 -45.92
CA MET A 1 21.77 31.36 -45.71
C MET A 1 22.35 30.72 -44.43
N LYS A 2 22.75 31.50 -43.40
CA LYS A 2 23.34 30.98 -42.15
C LYS A 2 22.46 31.07 -40.91
N LYS A 3 21.21 31.56 -41.05
CA LYS A 3 20.30 31.80 -39.89
C LYS A 3 19.18 30.76 -39.73
N ILE A 4 19.02 29.82 -40.67
CA ILE A 4 17.96 28.79 -40.61
C ILE A 4 18.41 27.51 -39.86
N LEU A 5 19.71 27.28 -39.70
CA LEU A 5 20.25 26.06 -39.07
C LEU A 5 20.20 26.10 -37.55
N SER A 6 20.08 27.28 -36.94
CA SER A 6 20.08 27.42 -35.46
C SER A 6 18.71 27.17 -34.80
N ILE A 7 17.62 27.18 -35.56
CA ILE A 7 16.26 27.00 -35.01
C ILE A 7 15.89 25.49 -34.94
N ALA A 8 16.47 24.67 -35.83
CA ALA A 8 16.21 23.23 -35.84
C ALA A 8 16.88 22.46 -34.67
N LEU A 9 17.92 23.02 -34.07
CA LEU A 9 18.63 22.34 -32.97
C LEU A 9 18.03 22.58 -31.59
N LEU A 10 17.18 23.62 -31.44
CA LEU A 10 16.52 23.92 -30.17
C LEU A 10 15.25 23.07 -29.92
N GLY A 11 14.72 22.45 -30.96
CA GLY A 11 13.52 21.60 -30.90
C GLY A 11 13.77 20.17 -30.39
N LEU A 12 15.01 19.72 -30.30
CA LEU A 12 15.35 18.33 -29.95
C LEU A 12 15.67 18.14 -28.45
N LEU A 13 15.68 19.18 -27.65
CA LEU A 13 15.99 19.09 -26.22
C LEU A 13 14.76 18.96 -25.30
N MET A 14 13.55 18.91 -25.84
CA MET A 14 12.32 18.76 -25.03
C MET A 14 11.77 17.34 -24.95
N ALA A 15 12.51 16.34 -25.34
CA ALA A 15 11.94 14.98 -25.49
C ALA A 15 12.53 13.94 -24.55
N CYS A 16 12.92 14.27 -23.32
CA CYS A 16 13.33 13.25 -22.33
C CYS A 16 13.07 13.68 -20.91
N SER A 17 11.81 13.94 -20.56
CA SER A 17 11.36 13.60 -19.20
C SER A 17 10.74 12.22 -19.30
N PRO A 18 11.25 11.20 -18.62
CA PRO A 18 10.53 9.93 -18.52
C PRO A 18 9.18 10.23 -17.86
N GLY A 19 8.11 10.16 -18.64
CA GLY A 19 6.75 10.41 -18.16
C GLY A 19 6.36 9.41 -17.09
N ILE A 20 5.44 9.80 -16.22
CA ILE A 20 4.75 8.86 -15.33
C ILE A 20 3.99 7.85 -16.22
N HIS A 21 3.98 6.56 -15.84
CA HIS A 21 3.25 5.53 -16.57
C HIS A 21 1.77 5.93 -16.75
N PRO A 22 1.17 5.74 -17.94
CA PRO A 22 -0.20 6.21 -18.21
C PRO A 22 -1.25 5.66 -17.26
N GLU A 23 -1.07 4.45 -16.73
CA GLU A 23 -2.00 3.82 -15.78
C GLU A 23 -1.79 4.27 -14.32
N TYR A 24 -0.67 4.93 -14.00
CA TYR A 24 -0.34 5.29 -12.62
C TYR A 24 -1.46 6.05 -11.90
N THR A 25 -2.08 7.02 -12.57
CA THR A 25 -3.13 7.83 -11.93
C THR A 25 -4.35 6.99 -11.53
N ALA A 26 -4.80 6.09 -12.40
CA ALA A 26 -5.92 5.19 -12.10
C ALA A 26 -5.55 4.19 -10.99
N ASN A 27 -4.35 3.62 -11.06
CA ASN A 27 -3.82 2.69 -10.07
C ASN A 27 -3.65 3.37 -8.70
N LEU A 28 -3.22 4.64 -8.67
CA LEU A 28 -3.13 5.44 -7.44
C LEU A 28 -4.50 5.60 -6.77
N GLU A 29 -5.56 5.90 -7.53
CA GLU A 29 -6.91 6.01 -6.96
C GLU A 29 -7.40 4.66 -6.41
N THR A 30 -7.09 3.55 -7.09
CA THR A 30 -7.37 2.19 -6.57
C THR A 30 -6.63 1.93 -5.26
N ALA A 31 -5.33 2.23 -5.18
CA ALA A 31 -4.53 2.06 -3.96
C ALA A 31 -5.06 2.89 -2.78
N LYS A 32 -5.41 4.16 -3.03
CA LYS A 32 -6.05 5.02 -2.02
C LYS A 32 -7.37 4.43 -1.51
N LYS A 33 -8.20 3.92 -2.43
CA LYS A 33 -9.49 3.32 -2.06
C LYS A 33 -9.32 2.04 -1.25
N ILE A 34 -8.31 1.22 -1.53
CA ILE A 34 -7.98 0.04 -0.72
C ILE A 34 -7.67 0.45 0.73
N LEU A 35 -6.84 1.47 0.95
CA LEU A 35 -6.51 1.94 2.30
C LEU A 35 -7.70 2.63 2.99
N GLU A 36 -8.52 3.37 2.26
CA GLU A 36 -9.75 3.96 2.79
C GLU A 36 -10.71 2.87 3.29
N LEU A 37 -10.94 1.83 2.51
CA LEU A 37 -11.81 0.71 2.90
C LEU A 37 -11.21 -0.10 4.05
N GLN A 38 -9.89 -0.22 4.15
CA GLN A 38 -9.24 -0.84 5.30
C GLN A 38 -9.49 -0.06 6.59
N GLY A 39 -9.54 1.27 6.51
CA GLY A 39 -9.80 2.14 7.66
C GLY A 39 -11.27 2.21 8.06
N SER A 40 -12.20 1.94 7.13
CA SER A 40 -13.64 2.15 7.36
C SER A 40 -14.36 1.01 8.06
N GLU A 41 -13.73 -0.13 8.27
CA GLU A 41 -14.33 -1.37 8.83
C GLU A 41 -15.52 -1.93 8.02
N ALA A 42 -15.87 -1.31 6.89
CA ALA A 42 -17.22 -1.40 6.37
C ALA A 42 -17.39 -2.39 5.25
N ASP A 43 -16.39 -2.63 4.40
CA ASP A 43 -16.64 -3.38 3.15
C ASP A 43 -15.40 -4.14 2.65
N ASN A 44 -15.14 -5.26 3.32
CA ASN A 44 -14.09 -6.19 2.88
C ASN A 44 -14.36 -6.75 1.47
N GLU A 45 -15.62 -6.92 1.06
CA GLU A 45 -15.96 -7.42 -0.27
C GLU A 45 -15.59 -6.37 -1.34
N ALA A 46 -15.97 -5.11 -1.14
CA ALA A 46 -15.59 -4.01 -2.05
C ALA A 46 -14.07 -3.83 -2.11
N GLN A 47 -13.37 -3.95 -0.99
CA GLN A 47 -11.92 -3.90 -0.94
C GLN A 47 -11.31 -5.07 -1.74
N LEU A 48 -11.79 -6.29 -1.52
CA LEU A 48 -11.29 -7.50 -2.17
C LEU A 48 -11.58 -7.53 -3.69
N ALA A 49 -12.63 -6.85 -4.16
CA ALA A 49 -12.93 -6.71 -5.58
C ALA A 49 -11.82 -5.98 -6.38
N MET A 50 -10.99 -5.20 -5.70
CA MET A 50 -9.85 -4.50 -6.29
C MET A 50 -8.61 -5.39 -6.47
N PHE A 51 -8.62 -6.60 -5.92
CA PHE A 51 -7.54 -7.57 -6.07
C PHE A 51 -7.84 -8.54 -7.22
N HIS A 52 -6.81 -8.84 -8.00
CA HIS A 52 -6.88 -9.83 -9.08
C HIS A 52 -7.09 -11.24 -8.53
N GLU A 53 -7.64 -12.17 -9.34
CA GLU A 53 -7.85 -13.56 -8.90
C GLU A 53 -6.52 -14.27 -8.56
N ASP A 54 -5.48 -13.97 -9.32
CA ASP A 54 -4.13 -14.54 -9.15
C ASP A 54 -3.23 -13.70 -8.25
N VAL A 55 -3.77 -12.83 -7.41
CA VAL A 55 -2.97 -11.95 -6.54
C VAL A 55 -1.99 -12.73 -5.67
N GLN A 56 -0.79 -12.15 -5.51
CA GLN A 56 0.25 -12.60 -4.57
C GLN A 56 0.55 -11.45 -3.60
N TRP A 57 0.05 -11.56 -2.39
CA TRP A 57 0.16 -10.54 -1.36
C TRP A 57 1.11 -10.94 -0.25
N GLN A 58 2.05 -10.06 0.12
CA GLN A 58 2.96 -10.26 1.24
C GLN A 58 2.37 -9.68 2.52
N PRO A 59 1.91 -10.51 3.49
CA PRO A 59 1.49 -10.04 4.81
C PRO A 59 2.66 -9.51 5.64
N ALA A 60 2.38 -8.58 6.57
CA ALA A 60 3.39 -7.93 7.41
C ALA A 60 3.88 -8.77 8.60
N PHE A 61 3.90 -10.09 8.51
CA PHE A 61 4.34 -10.97 9.59
C PHE A 61 5.66 -11.65 9.27
N HIS A 62 6.53 -11.78 10.27
CA HIS A 62 7.79 -12.51 10.13
C HIS A 62 7.55 -13.98 9.71
N GLY A 63 8.24 -14.39 8.65
CA GLY A 63 8.15 -15.76 8.12
C GLY A 63 6.90 -16.06 7.30
N SER A 64 6.04 -15.06 7.02
CA SER A 64 4.94 -15.28 6.08
C SER A 64 5.44 -15.29 4.63
N GLU A 65 4.87 -16.21 3.86
CA GLU A 65 5.02 -16.26 2.41
C GLU A 65 3.90 -15.46 1.73
N PRO A 66 4.06 -15.04 0.47
CA PRO A 66 2.97 -14.42 -0.30
C PRO A 66 1.73 -15.31 -0.35
N VAL A 67 0.56 -14.69 -0.23
CA VAL A 67 -0.72 -15.40 -0.14
C VAL A 67 -1.66 -15.01 -1.28
N GLY A 68 -2.52 -15.95 -1.68
CA GLY A 68 -3.55 -15.74 -2.70
C GLY A 68 -4.79 -15.02 -2.16
N LYS A 69 -5.75 -14.74 -3.04
CA LYS A 69 -6.91 -13.87 -2.81
C LYS A 69 -7.75 -14.25 -1.59
N GLU A 70 -8.03 -15.52 -1.36
CA GLU A 70 -8.81 -15.97 -0.19
C GLU A 70 -8.11 -15.62 1.12
N ALA A 71 -6.81 -15.88 1.20
CA ALA A 71 -6.03 -15.57 2.38
C ALA A 71 -5.81 -14.06 2.56
N VAL A 72 -5.73 -13.28 1.46
CA VAL A 72 -5.76 -11.80 1.51
C VAL A 72 -7.04 -11.31 2.17
N SER A 73 -8.20 -11.85 1.80
CA SER A 73 -9.48 -11.50 2.41
C SER A 73 -9.47 -11.73 3.92
N ALA A 74 -9.03 -12.91 4.35
CA ALA A 74 -8.93 -13.25 5.77
C ALA A 74 -7.93 -12.34 6.51
N TYR A 75 -6.80 -12.03 5.89
CA TYR A 75 -5.77 -11.14 6.44
C TYR A 75 -6.31 -9.72 6.66
N LEU A 76 -6.91 -9.11 5.64
CA LEU A 76 -7.47 -7.75 5.73
C LEU A 76 -8.60 -7.69 6.77
N LYS A 77 -9.49 -8.69 6.74
CA LYS A 77 -10.58 -8.79 7.73
C LYS A 77 -10.06 -8.95 9.16
N SER A 78 -8.99 -9.68 9.38
CA SER A 78 -8.42 -9.86 10.73
C SER A 78 -7.98 -8.55 11.37
N TRP A 79 -7.45 -7.62 10.58
CA TRP A 79 -7.12 -6.27 11.04
C TRP A 79 -8.37 -5.45 11.33
N GLN A 80 -9.39 -5.50 10.46
CA GLN A 80 -10.66 -4.81 10.66
C GLN A 80 -11.38 -5.30 11.93
N ASP A 81 -11.42 -6.61 12.17
CA ASP A 81 -12.06 -7.19 13.35
C ASP A 81 -11.34 -6.87 14.66
N ALA A 82 -10.03 -6.64 14.62
CA ALA A 82 -9.21 -6.38 15.81
C ALA A 82 -9.04 -4.90 16.15
N MET A 83 -9.33 -3.99 15.21
CA MET A 83 -9.01 -2.58 15.35
C MET A 83 -10.22 -1.71 15.02
N GLU A 84 -10.40 -0.64 15.79
CA GLU A 84 -11.44 0.38 15.62
C GLU A 84 -10.81 1.74 15.33
N ASP A 85 -11.61 2.67 14.77
CA ASP A 85 -11.20 4.05 14.47
C ASP A 85 -9.90 4.12 13.64
N VAL A 86 -9.74 3.16 12.70
CA VAL A 86 -8.51 3.01 11.93
C VAL A 86 -8.39 4.10 10.86
N VAL A 87 -7.30 4.84 10.89
CA VAL A 87 -7.02 5.92 9.94
C VAL A 87 -5.61 5.79 9.38
N TYR A 88 -5.49 5.86 8.05
CA TYR A 88 -4.21 5.97 7.36
C TYR A 88 -3.89 7.42 7.02
N THR A 89 -2.73 7.90 7.46
CA THR A 89 -2.20 9.23 7.12
C THR A 89 -0.97 9.06 6.22
N PRO A 90 -1.09 9.28 4.90
CA PRO A 90 0.05 9.15 3.99
C PRO A 90 1.05 10.28 4.20
N VAL A 91 2.35 9.95 4.16
CA VAL A 91 3.45 10.92 4.04
C VAL A 91 3.66 11.27 2.56
N ASN A 92 3.60 10.27 1.70
CA ASN A 92 3.75 10.44 0.26
C ASN A 92 3.06 9.31 -0.52
N TRP A 93 2.92 9.55 -1.83
CA TRP A 93 2.53 8.58 -2.83
C TRP A 93 3.56 8.63 -3.96
N LEU A 94 4.12 7.49 -4.31
CA LEU A 94 5.22 7.38 -5.26
C LEU A 94 4.90 6.37 -6.36
N PRO A 95 5.27 6.65 -7.61
CA PRO A 95 5.26 5.62 -8.65
C PRO A 95 6.36 4.59 -8.35
N GLY A 96 6.06 3.32 -8.61
CA GLY A 96 7.10 2.32 -8.73
C GLY A 96 7.83 2.42 -10.06
N VAL A 97 8.94 1.70 -10.16
CA VAL A 97 9.81 1.73 -11.35
C VAL A 97 10.31 0.34 -11.70
N LEU A 98 10.51 0.11 -12.99
CA LEU A 98 11.21 -1.07 -13.50
C LEU A 98 12.66 -1.06 -13.02
N ALA A 99 13.12 -2.17 -12.46
CA ALA A 99 14.49 -2.28 -11.91
C ALA A 99 15.57 -2.07 -12.97
N GLU A 100 15.30 -2.51 -14.20
CA GLU A 100 16.27 -2.45 -15.31
C GLU A 100 16.44 -1.05 -15.88
N THR A 101 15.40 -0.22 -15.87
CA THR A 101 15.39 1.06 -16.57
C THR A 101 15.17 2.27 -15.67
N GLY A 102 14.62 2.07 -14.46
CA GLY A 102 14.20 3.15 -13.59
C GLY A 102 12.98 3.93 -14.08
N LEU A 103 12.32 3.48 -15.15
CA LEU A 103 11.10 4.10 -15.66
C LEU A 103 9.88 3.67 -14.84
N SER A 104 8.92 4.58 -14.68
CA SER A 104 7.64 4.28 -14.00
C SER A 104 6.94 3.09 -14.67
N ASP A 105 6.49 2.12 -13.88
CA ASP A 105 5.87 0.87 -14.30
C ASP A 105 4.35 0.81 -14.03
N GLY A 106 3.77 1.90 -13.56
CA GLY A 106 2.34 1.98 -13.19
C GLY A 106 2.02 1.48 -11.80
N SER A 107 2.96 0.88 -11.09
CA SER A 107 2.78 0.44 -9.71
C SER A 107 2.77 1.63 -8.74
N VAL A 108 2.22 1.41 -7.55
CA VAL A 108 2.03 2.44 -6.52
C VAL A 108 2.74 2.05 -5.24
N ARG A 109 3.36 3.01 -4.60
CA ARG A 109 4.06 2.89 -3.31
C ARG A 109 3.60 4.01 -2.40
N THR A 110 3.47 3.74 -1.09
CA THR A 110 3.22 4.79 -0.10
C THR A 110 3.93 4.50 1.20
N TYR A 111 4.40 5.58 1.81
CA TYR A 111 4.81 5.60 3.20
C TYR A 111 3.78 6.39 3.99
N GLY A 112 3.46 5.92 5.19
CA GLY A 112 2.49 6.60 6.02
C GLY A 112 2.42 6.02 7.42
N LYS A 113 1.41 6.44 8.13
CA LYS A 113 1.15 6.00 9.49
C LYS A 113 -0.31 5.56 9.62
N TRP A 114 -0.50 4.39 10.19
CA TRP A 114 -1.78 3.95 10.70
C TRP A 114 -1.93 4.36 12.17
N THR A 115 -3.14 4.73 12.54
CA THR A 115 -3.56 4.96 13.92
C THR A 115 -4.91 4.28 14.15
N GLY A 116 -5.23 3.95 15.39
CA GLY A 116 -6.52 3.36 15.73
C GLY A 116 -6.60 2.98 17.20
N VAL A 117 -7.63 2.22 17.55
CA VAL A 117 -7.87 1.64 18.86
C VAL A 117 -7.97 0.12 18.73
N HIS A 118 -7.34 -0.62 19.62
CA HIS A 118 -7.45 -2.08 19.66
C HIS A 118 -8.76 -2.48 20.36
N SER A 119 -9.65 -3.17 19.65
CA SER A 119 -11.01 -3.47 20.13
C SER A 119 -11.04 -4.21 21.46
N ALA A 120 -10.14 -5.17 21.69
CA ALA A 120 -10.16 -5.99 22.91
C ALA A 120 -9.58 -5.30 24.13
N SER A 121 -8.54 -4.42 24.00
CA SER A 121 -7.88 -3.77 25.14
C SER A 121 -8.23 -2.29 25.29
N GLY A 122 -8.89 -1.66 24.32
CA GLY A 122 -9.14 -0.23 24.28
C GLY A 122 -7.89 0.65 24.16
N LYS A 123 -6.72 0.05 23.91
CA LYS A 123 -5.45 0.80 23.77
C LYS A 123 -5.40 1.49 22.41
N SER A 124 -5.10 2.79 22.42
CA SER A 124 -4.74 3.51 21.21
C SER A 124 -3.36 3.06 20.72
N TRP A 125 -3.19 3.03 19.40
CA TRP A 125 -1.94 2.61 18.78
C TRP A 125 -1.61 3.46 17.56
N GLU A 126 -0.33 3.45 17.18
CA GLU A 126 0.15 3.97 15.92
C GLU A 126 1.28 3.10 15.39
N ILE A 127 1.41 3.02 14.06
CA ILE A 127 2.49 2.30 13.41
C ILE A 127 2.85 2.94 12.06
N VAL A 128 4.15 3.10 11.82
CA VAL A 128 4.66 3.51 10.51
C VAL A 128 4.66 2.30 9.58
N SER A 129 4.22 2.51 8.35
CA SER A 129 4.12 1.45 7.35
C SER A 129 4.59 1.90 5.98
N TYR A 130 4.98 0.91 5.19
CA TYR A 130 5.20 1.02 3.76
C TYR A 130 4.31 0.01 3.05
N HIS A 131 3.60 0.45 2.02
CA HIS A 131 2.71 -0.39 1.21
C HIS A 131 3.10 -0.34 -0.26
N THR A 132 2.93 -1.47 -0.94
CA THR A 132 3.22 -1.61 -2.37
C THR A 132 2.05 -2.27 -3.09
N TRP A 133 1.77 -1.82 -4.30
CA TRP A 133 0.78 -2.44 -5.20
C TRP A 133 1.31 -2.43 -6.62
N ASP A 134 1.37 -3.60 -7.22
CA ASP A 134 1.57 -3.79 -8.65
C ASP A 134 0.23 -4.16 -9.27
N PHE A 135 -0.03 -3.70 -10.48
CA PHE A 135 -1.35 -3.80 -11.10
C PHE A 135 -1.31 -4.61 -12.40
N LYS A 136 -2.41 -5.31 -12.65
CA LYS A 136 -2.73 -5.97 -13.91
C LYS A 136 -4.22 -5.78 -14.17
N ASP A 137 -4.56 -5.28 -15.36
CA ASP A 137 -5.96 -5.03 -15.76
C ASP A 137 -6.74 -4.16 -14.75
N GLY A 138 -6.07 -3.16 -14.15
CA GLY A 138 -6.63 -2.25 -13.15
C GLY A 138 -6.87 -2.85 -11.76
N LYS A 139 -6.41 -4.09 -11.50
CA LYS A 139 -6.50 -4.77 -10.22
C LYS A 139 -5.11 -5.09 -9.66
N VAL A 140 -5.02 -5.16 -8.34
CA VAL A 140 -3.78 -5.52 -7.65
C VAL A 140 -3.43 -6.98 -7.95
N ILE A 141 -2.29 -7.21 -8.58
CA ILE A 141 -1.76 -8.54 -8.89
C ILE A 141 -0.67 -8.98 -7.92
N SER A 142 0.09 -8.04 -7.37
CA SER A 142 1.05 -8.30 -6.31
C SER A 142 1.26 -7.07 -5.43
N GLY A 143 1.87 -7.28 -4.28
CA GLY A 143 2.19 -6.20 -3.36
C GLY A 143 2.37 -6.70 -1.94
N GLY A 144 2.32 -5.80 -0.98
CA GLY A 144 2.45 -6.19 0.41
C GLY A 144 2.46 -5.03 1.39
N ASP A 145 2.36 -5.41 2.65
CA ASP A 145 2.44 -4.56 3.81
C ASP A 145 3.77 -4.77 4.53
N TYR A 146 4.45 -3.68 4.86
CA TYR A 146 5.75 -3.70 5.53
C TYR A 146 5.69 -2.79 6.75
N MET A 147 5.63 -3.39 7.92
CA MET A 147 5.55 -2.73 9.22
C MET A 147 5.94 -3.71 10.33
N ASP A 148 6.20 -3.22 11.52
CA ASP A 148 6.41 -4.07 12.70
C ASP A 148 5.08 -4.54 13.32
N ALA A 149 4.33 -5.34 12.56
CA ALA A 149 3.04 -5.87 13.00
C ALA A 149 3.17 -6.71 14.29
N GLY A 150 4.25 -7.50 14.41
CA GLY A 150 4.52 -8.31 15.60
C GLY A 150 4.75 -7.48 16.85
N GLY A 151 5.57 -6.43 16.75
CA GLY A 151 5.80 -5.47 17.84
C GLY A 151 4.53 -4.76 18.25
N LEU A 152 3.74 -4.26 17.29
CA LEU A 152 2.45 -3.65 17.55
C LEU A 152 1.53 -4.60 18.34
N LEU A 153 1.24 -5.79 17.80
CA LEU A 153 0.32 -6.75 18.44
C LEU A 153 0.80 -7.17 19.84
N ASN A 154 2.12 -7.29 20.06
CA ASN A 154 2.65 -7.56 21.39
C ASN A 154 2.42 -6.41 22.36
N SER A 155 2.52 -5.16 21.92
CA SER A 155 2.28 -3.97 22.75
C SER A 155 0.83 -3.81 23.20
N LEU A 156 -0.11 -4.38 22.41
CA LEU A 156 -1.54 -4.30 22.66
C LEU A 156 -2.06 -5.36 23.63
N LYS A 157 -1.29 -6.42 23.89
CA LYS A 157 -1.64 -7.45 24.85
C LYS A 157 -1.83 -6.83 26.25
N GLU A 158 -2.78 -7.34 27.01
CA GLU A 158 -2.90 -6.99 28.42
C GLU A 158 -1.69 -7.57 29.18
N VAL A 159 -1.07 -6.75 30.01
CA VAL A 159 -0.10 -7.22 30.98
C VAL A 159 -0.92 -7.85 32.11
N VAL A 160 -1.04 -9.17 32.10
CA VAL A 160 -1.55 -9.89 33.27
C VAL A 160 -0.47 -9.74 34.36
N VAL A 161 -0.65 -8.78 35.27
CA VAL A 161 0.15 -8.71 36.48
C VAL A 161 -0.40 -9.81 37.38
N ASP A 162 0.33 -10.93 37.46
CA ASP A 162 0.04 -11.98 38.41
C ASP A 162 0.32 -11.40 39.80
N THR A 163 -0.74 -10.90 40.46
CA THR A 163 -0.70 -10.50 41.87
C THR A 163 -0.84 -11.75 42.72
N ALA A 164 0.20 -12.61 42.69
CA ALA A 164 0.36 -13.65 43.70
C ALA A 164 0.78 -12.96 45.00
N GLU A 165 -0.19 -12.79 45.94
CA GLU A 165 0.08 -12.59 47.37
C GLU A 165 0.58 -13.90 48.03
#